data_d2e02374206d8fa0fd74f462b512bf8e
#
_entry.id   d2e02374206d8fa0fd74f462b512bf8e
#
_cell.length_a   1.000
_cell.length_b   1.000
_cell.length_c   1.000
_cell.angle_alpha   90.00
_cell.angle_beta   90.00
_cell.angle_gamma   90.00
#
_symmetry.space_group_name_H-M   'P 1'
#
loop_
_entity.id
_entity.type
_entity.pdbx_description
1 polymer ?
#
loop_
_entity_poly.entity_id
_entity_poly.type
_entity_poly.pdbx_seq_one_letter_code
_entity_poly.pdbx_strand_id
1 'polypeptide(L)'
;MGFWAKSLRIFKCLCDHGTLSIRQLAQRTDVAKSSVHRLKQAMERRDIHPESWVWETEVGHQWLLRLIVATLYTFGLKRGVGLDTMSEFFTRLRLARQVGGSPSALRQVMQVLETALLETAGRWEKDGVAAGEVREIIGAVDETFLEQMILVFQDVRTGYIVQEEGADDRTYTTWKAVVEARLTALGAEVWYLVSDRAKALIQLAEQGLECLSMPDFFHCMHDLVKSYALTIGQRVRQAQHELTKAQETLARRHAPHSLDGSEREARAIVEARQGEVTRWEEVRTAYRDHLATLSLTLHPFRIADSAPQTSAQVANQLQATLEAITALAQRQQLPARYDAMTKVRKQVPALAALVDLWWQGVHQDVEPCVLSPRWRQWVDECLLPMVYWGHQVTRTRCRRRKATMQAAWAATRAAFDQHAITQRLTPDVLAEWQAWALQRTKAFQRTSSAVEGRNGYLSQMHHNQRGLPRRRYKVWTIVHNFDCRAADGTTPASRFFQRTFPDLFEAVLSQIEDLPQPRRRKHQVALTH
;
A
#
# COMPACT_ATOMS: atom_id res chain seq x y z
N MET A 1 -13.80 37.46 17.57
CA MET A 1 -13.61 36.51 18.70
C MET A 1 -14.67 35.44 18.58
N GLY A 2 -14.23 34.13 18.47
CA GLY A 2 -15.11 33.00 18.32
C GLY A 2 -15.98 32.69 19.55
N PHE A 3 -16.91 31.77 19.41
CA PHE A 3 -17.84 31.38 20.49
C PHE A 3 -17.09 30.87 21.74
N TRP A 4 -16.14 29.99 21.55
CA TRP A 4 -15.37 29.38 22.64
C TRP A 4 -14.47 30.37 23.37
N ALA A 5 -13.82 31.27 22.66
CA ALA A 5 -13.00 32.31 23.27
C ALA A 5 -13.82 33.23 24.18
N LYS A 6 -15.07 33.53 23.80
CA LYS A 6 -16.02 34.28 24.67
C LYS A 6 -16.44 33.45 25.87
N SER A 7 -16.72 32.14 25.68
CA SER A 7 -17.10 31.23 26.76
C SER A 7 -15.97 31.09 27.78
N LEU A 8 -14.75 30.88 27.35
CA LEU A 8 -13.57 30.78 28.21
C LEU A 8 -13.31 32.06 29.02
N ARG A 9 -13.43 33.22 28.39
CA ARG A 9 -13.28 34.52 29.12
C ARG A 9 -14.32 34.68 30.23
N ILE A 10 -15.58 34.33 29.97
CA ILE A 10 -16.65 34.40 30.97
C ILE A 10 -16.39 33.37 32.08
N PHE A 11 -16.04 32.15 31.73
CA PHE A 11 -15.71 31.09 32.71
C PHE A 11 -14.56 31.50 33.62
N LYS A 12 -13.44 31.97 33.05
CA LYS A 12 -12.30 32.49 33.82
C LYS A 12 -12.69 33.61 34.76
N CYS A 13 -13.45 34.60 34.26
CA CYS A 13 -13.93 35.69 35.07
C CYS A 13 -14.84 35.24 36.24
N LEU A 14 -15.65 34.18 36.03
CA LEU A 14 -16.47 33.59 37.11
C LEU A 14 -15.63 32.82 38.12
N CYS A 15 -14.60 32.11 37.68
CA CYS A 15 -13.66 31.42 38.58
C CYS A 15 -12.89 32.41 39.46
N ASP A 16 -12.41 33.53 38.86
CA ASP A 16 -11.60 34.53 39.57
C ASP A 16 -12.42 35.40 40.55
N HIS A 17 -13.69 35.62 40.28
CA HIS A 17 -14.50 36.61 40.98
C HIS A 17 -15.83 36.12 41.55
N GLY A 18 -16.12 34.81 41.39
CA GLY A 18 -17.36 34.20 41.88
C GLY A 18 -18.61 34.67 41.14
N THR A 19 -19.70 34.89 41.88
CA THR A 19 -21.00 35.23 41.31
C THR A 19 -21.06 36.67 40.87
N LEU A 20 -21.04 36.93 39.56
CA LEU A 20 -21.16 38.26 38.98
C LEU A 20 -22.48 38.44 38.22
N SER A 21 -23.00 39.68 38.20
CA SER A 21 -24.13 40.04 37.34
C SER A 21 -23.73 40.04 35.84
N ILE A 22 -24.72 39.90 34.97
CA ILE A 22 -24.49 39.93 33.51
C ILE A 22 -23.83 41.25 33.07
N ARG A 23 -24.13 42.35 33.73
CA ARG A 23 -23.52 43.65 33.45
C ARG A 23 -22.04 43.67 33.82
N GLN A 24 -21.69 43.19 34.98
CA GLN A 24 -20.31 43.08 35.46
C GLN A 24 -19.47 42.15 34.60
N LEU A 25 -20.03 40.99 34.23
CA LEU A 25 -19.37 40.04 33.33
C LEU A 25 -19.14 40.68 31.94
N ALA A 26 -20.12 41.35 31.37
CA ALA A 26 -20.00 42.03 30.08
C ALA A 26 -18.89 43.08 30.09
N GLN A 27 -18.84 43.89 31.15
CA GLN A 27 -17.82 44.93 31.31
C GLN A 27 -16.42 44.38 31.48
N ARG A 28 -16.25 43.32 32.28
CA ARG A 28 -14.92 42.69 32.57
C ARG A 28 -14.37 41.84 31.42
N THR A 29 -15.26 41.21 30.64
CA THR A 29 -14.88 40.30 29.58
C THR A 29 -14.87 40.92 28.20
N ASP A 30 -15.36 42.14 28.06
CA ASP A 30 -15.61 42.84 26.78
C ASP A 30 -16.48 42.00 25.82
N VAL A 31 -17.49 41.33 26.37
CA VAL A 31 -18.45 40.51 25.64
C VAL A 31 -19.84 41.12 25.75
N ALA A 32 -20.56 41.31 24.64
CA ALA A 32 -21.89 41.88 24.62
C ALA A 32 -22.85 41.19 25.61
N LYS A 33 -23.66 41.95 26.35
CA LYS A 33 -24.59 41.47 27.40
C LYS A 33 -25.47 40.32 26.97
N SER A 34 -26.00 40.37 25.73
CA SER A 34 -26.81 39.29 25.14
C SER A 34 -26.02 38.02 24.96
N SER A 35 -24.73 38.11 24.59
CA SER A 35 -23.84 37.00 24.48
C SER A 35 -23.46 36.43 25.84
N VAL A 36 -23.18 37.27 26.84
CA VAL A 36 -22.90 36.85 28.23
C VAL A 36 -24.09 36.07 28.80
N HIS A 37 -25.30 36.61 28.68
CA HIS A 37 -26.52 35.95 29.15
C HIS A 37 -26.68 34.55 28.53
N ARG A 38 -26.54 34.47 27.20
CA ARG A 38 -26.66 33.23 26.45
C ARG A 38 -25.59 32.22 26.85
N LEU A 39 -24.33 32.67 26.98
CA LEU A 39 -23.21 31.81 27.34
C LEU A 39 -23.30 31.31 28.78
N LYS A 40 -23.69 32.17 29.75
CA LYS A 40 -23.94 31.78 31.12
C LYS A 40 -25.03 30.69 31.22
N GLN A 41 -26.17 30.87 30.56
CA GLN A 41 -27.22 29.85 30.49
C GLN A 41 -26.76 28.57 29.79
N ALA A 42 -25.86 28.69 28.80
CA ALA A 42 -25.29 27.50 28.16
C ALA A 42 -24.37 26.71 29.11
N MET A 43 -23.55 27.40 29.92
CA MET A 43 -22.71 26.77 30.96
C MET A 43 -23.57 26.07 32.00
N GLU A 44 -24.56 26.71 32.58
CA GLU A 44 -25.49 26.15 33.57
C GLU A 44 -26.19 24.89 33.04
N ARG A 45 -26.52 24.81 31.75
CA ARG A 45 -27.10 23.64 31.11
C ARG A 45 -26.11 22.51 30.83
N ARG A 46 -24.83 22.85 30.69
CA ARG A 46 -23.76 21.86 30.49
C ARG A 46 -23.32 21.19 31.79
N ASP A 47 -23.38 21.93 32.89
CA ASP A 47 -22.91 21.55 34.24
C ASP A 47 -23.81 20.56 34.99
N ILE A 48 -24.61 19.77 34.31
CA ILE A 48 -25.43 18.72 34.96
C ILE A 48 -24.63 17.45 35.28
N HIS A 49 -23.41 17.32 34.80
CA HIS A 49 -22.48 16.25 35.10
C HIS A 49 -21.22 16.83 35.73
N PRO A 50 -20.73 16.28 36.85
CA PRO A 50 -19.57 16.82 37.56
C PRO A 50 -18.32 16.96 36.69
N GLU A 51 -18.14 16.05 35.72
CA GLU A 51 -17.01 16.04 34.80
C GLU A 51 -17.06 17.16 33.73
N SER A 52 -18.20 17.78 33.50
CA SER A 52 -18.37 18.73 32.39
C SER A 52 -17.58 20.04 32.57
N TRP A 53 -17.21 20.39 33.79
CA TRP A 53 -16.38 21.55 34.10
C TRP A 53 -15.01 21.51 33.40
N VAL A 54 -14.46 20.34 33.15
CA VAL A 54 -13.17 20.16 32.44
C VAL A 54 -13.20 20.86 31.09
N TRP A 55 -14.31 20.73 30.36
CA TRP A 55 -14.46 21.28 29.01
C TRP A 55 -14.65 22.82 28.98
N GLU A 56 -14.89 23.45 30.12
CA GLU A 56 -14.95 24.90 30.24
C GLU A 56 -13.57 25.53 30.47
N THR A 57 -12.55 24.74 30.80
CA THR A 57 -11.16 25.20 30.94
C THR A 57 -10.51 25.37 29.57
N GLU A 58 -9.45 26.17 29.49
CA GLU A 58 -8.66 26.31 28.27
C GLU A 58 -8.02 24.99 27.82
N VAL A 59 -7.43 24.25 28.75
CA VAL A 59 -6.83 22.94 28.50
C VAL A 59 -7.89 21.95 28.05
N GLY A 60 -9.04 21.91 28.73
CA GLY A 60 -10.16 21.04 28.34
C GLY A 60 -10.71 21.35 26.96
N HIS A 61 -10.77 22.64 26.59
CA HIS A 61 -11.20 23.03 25.24
C HIS A 61 -10.20 22.59 24.17
N GLN A 62 -8.90 22.74 24.40
CA GLN A 62 -7.85 22.25 23.49
C GLN A 62 -7.92 20.72 23.33
N TRP A 63 -8.14 19.99 24.45
CA TRP A 63 -8.36 18.55 24.42
C TRP A 63 -9.63 18.16 23.67
N LEU A 64 -10.72 18.91 23.82
CA LEU A 64 -11.97 18.65 23.09
C LEU A 64 -11.78 18.84 21.59
N LEU A 65 -11.09 19.91 21.18
CA LEU A 65 -10.71 20.14 19.78
C LEU A 65 -9.89 18.97 19.23
N ARG A 66 -8.83 18.58 19.93
CA ARG A 66 -7.99 17.42 19.55
C ARG A 66 -8.80 16.13 19.47
N LEU A 67 -9.67 15.85 20.45
CA LEU A 67 -10.49 14.63 20.46
C LEU A 67 -11.42 14.55 19.24
N ILE A 68 -12.12 15.63 18.93
CA ILE A 68 -13.03 15.68 17.77
C ILE A 68 -12.26 15.52 16.47
N VAL A 69 -11.20 16.31 16.27
CA VAL A 69 -10.41 16.27 15.03
C VAL A 69 -9.68 14.95 14.88
N ALA A 70 -9.09 14.38 15.95
CA ALA A 70 -8.44 13.08 15.92
C ALA A 70 -9.43 11.96 15.59
N THR A 71 -10.64 12.00 16.12
CA THR A 71 -11.70 11.03 15.79
C THR A 71 -12.08 11.11 14.32
N LEU A 72 -12.30 12.31 13.78
CA LEU A 72 -12.63 12.51 12.38
C LEU A 72 -11.47 12.09 11.45
N TYR A 73 -10.25 12.44 11.82
CA TYR A 73 -9.05 12.06 11.06
C TYR A 73 -8.83 10.56 11.07
N THR A 74 -8.77 9.95 12.26
CA THR A 74 -8.37 8.54 12.41
C THR A 74 -9.47 7.58 11.97
N PHE A 75 -10.69 7.78 12.47
CA PHE A 75 -11.80 6.86 12.15
C PHE A 75 -12.51 7.25 10.86
N GLY A 76 -12.73 8.54 10.63
CA GLY A 76 -13.43 9.03 9.45
C GLY A 76 -12.58 8.94 8.18
N LEU A 77 -11.46 9.64 8.14
CA LEU A 77 -10.62 9.70 6.94
C LEU A 77 -9.81 8.43 6.71
N LYS A 78 -9.11 7.92 7.72
CA LYS A 78 -8.22 6.76 7.53
C LYS A 78 -8.93 5.41 7.51
N ARG A 79 -10.15 5.30 8.10
CA ARG A 79 -10.86 4.01 8.24
C ARG A 79 -12.27 3.98 7.66
N GLY A 80 -12.79 5.11 7.20
CA GLY A 80 -14.08 5.18 6.54
C GLY A 80 -15.28 5.02 7.47
N VAL A 81 -15.13 5.28 8.77
CA VAL A 81 -16.26 5.28 9.71
C VAL A 81 -17.20 6.44 9.40
N GLY A 82 -18.51 6.16 9.32
CA GLY A 82 -19.52 7.15 9.00
C GLY A 82 -19.73 8.20 10.10
N LEU A 83 -20.14 9.41 9.68
CA LEU A 83 -20.38 10.54 10.61
C LEU A 83 -21.51 10.26 11.60
N ASP A 84 -22.49 9.43 11.25
CA ASP A 84 -23.57 9.03 12.16
C ASP A 84 -23.03 8.22 13.34
N THR A 85 -22.16 7.26 13.08
CA THR A 85 -21.48 6.46 14.12
C THR A 85 -20.60 7.33 15.02
N MET A 86 -19.87 8.30 14.43
CA MET A 86 -19.06 9.24 15.23
C MET A 86 -19.95 10.18 16.05
N SER A 87 -21.09 10.61 15.51
CA SER A 87 -22.09 11.40 16.26
C SER A 87 -22.63 10.62 17.46
N GLU A 88 -22.94 9.34 17.28
CA GLU A 88 -23.35 8.46 18.37
C GLU A 88 -22.23 8.31 19.42
N PHE A 89 -20.99 8.11 19.00
CA PHE A 89 -19.82 8.04 19.88
C PHE A 89 -19.70 9.30 20.76
N PHE A 90 -19.78 10.51 20.17
CA PHE A 90 -19.74 11.75 20.92
C PHE A 90 -20.95 11.96 21.85
N THR A 91 -22.11 11.44 21.47
CA THR A 91 -23.29 11.41 22.33
C THR A 91 -23.08 10.53 23.56
N ARG A 92 -22.48 9.34 23.39
CA ARG A 92 -22.13 8.43 24.50
C ARG A 92 -21.07 9.02 25.43
N LEU A 93 -20.14 9.83 24.88
CA LEU A 93 -19.17 10.61 25.66
C LEU A 93 -19.78 11.87 26.31
N ARG A 94 -21.09 12.09 26.20
CA ARG A 94 -21.84 13.24 26.77
C ARG A 94 -21.37 14.59 26.23
N LEU A 95 -20.69 14.63 25.09
CA LEU A 95 -20.14 15.86 24.49
C LEU A 95 -21.18 16.70 23.73
N ALA A 96 -22.39 16.21 23.51
CA ALA A 96 -23.44 16.89 22.72
C ALA A 96 -23.86 18.28 23.28
N ARG A 97 -23.53 18.57 24.54
CA ARG A 97 -23.75 19.88 25.17
C ARG A 97 -22.56 20.81 25.06
N GLN A 98 -21.38 20.27 24.79
CA GLN A 98 -20.12 21.00 24.71
C GLN A 98 -19.82 21.41 23.27
N VAL A 99 -20.12 20.54 22.30
CA VAL A 99 -19.82 20.73 20.89
C VAL A 99 -20.99 20.30 20.01
N GLY A 100 -21.09 20.86 18.82
CA GLY A 100 -22.04 20.42 17.80
C GLY A 100 -21.64 19.05 17.25
N GLY A 101 -22.06 17.97 17.92
CA GLY A 101 -21.74 16.59 17.56
C GLY A 101 -22.70 15.95 16.55
N SER A 102 -23.64 16.69 15.93
CA SER A 102 -24.53 16.13 14.91
C SER A 102 -23.77 15.76 13.63
N PRO A 103 -24.21 14.79 12.81
CA PRO A 103 -23.55 14.42 11.56
C PRO A 103 -23.32 15.61 10.62
N SER A 104 -24.25 16.56 10.56
CA SER A 104 -24.09 17.78 9.75
C SER A 104 -23.03 18.74 10.29
N ALA A 105 -22.92 18.88 11.61
CA ALA A 105 -21.89 19.70 12.25
C ALA A 105 -20.51 19.05 12.07
N LEU A 106 -20.41 17.73 12.28
CA LEU A 106 -19.17 16.97 12.06
C LEU A 106 -18.73 17.02 10.58
N ARG A 107 -19.68 17.06 9.63
CA ARG A 107 -19.37 17.23 8.21
C ARG A 107 -18.69 18.57 7.93
N GLN A 108 -19.09 19.65 8.62
CA GLN A 108 -18.43 20.95 8.48
C GLN A 108 -16.98 20.88 8.97
N VAL A 109 -16.73 20.28 10.14
CA VAL A 109 -15.35 20.09 10.65
C VAL A 109 -14.53 19.23 9.69
N MET A 110 -15.14 18.15 9.15
CA MET A 110 -14.48 17.29 8.17
C MET A 110 -14.08 18.06 6.91
N GLN A 111 -14.92 18.96 6.40
CA GLN A 111 -14.60 19.79 5.24
C GLN A 111 -13.45 20.77 5.51
N VAL A 112 -13.41 21.37 6.70
CA VAL A 112 -12.28 22.22 7.12
C VAL A 112 -10.99 21.39 7.21
N LEU A 113 -11.06 20.22 7.84
CA LEU A 113 -9.94 19.29 7.96
C LEU A 113 -9.40 18.85 6.59
N GLU A 114 -10.28 18.49 5.66
CA GLU A 114 -9.90 18.14 4.29
C GLU A 114 -9.24 19.30 3.55
N THR A 115 -9.72 20.52 3.74
CA THR A 115 -9.12 21.72 3.12
C THR A 115 -7.72 21.96 3.67
N ALA A 116 -7.56 21.92 4.99
CA ALA A 116 -6.27 22.11 5.64
C ALA A 116 -5.25 21.03 5.22
N LEU A 117 -5.69 19.78 5.02
CA LEU A 117 -4.84 18.71 4.49
C LEU A 117 -4.34 19.01 3.06
N LEU A 118 -5.25 19.43 2.17
CA LEU A 118 -4.90 19.78 0.79
C LEU A 118 -3.93 20.95 0.71
N GLU A 119 -4.17 22.00 1.48
CA GLU A 119 -3.31 23.20 1.52
C GLU A 119 -1.94 22.90 2.11
N THR A 120 -1.88 22.13 3.21
CA THR A 120 -0.62 21.76 3.86
C THR A 120 0.23 20.91 2.95
N ALA A 121 -0.34 19.88 2.35
CA ALA A 121 0.39 19.01 1.41
C ALA A 121 0.86 19.78 0.18
N GLY A 122 0.01 20.66 -0.39
CA GLY A 122 0.39 21.49 -1.53
C GLY A 122 1.57 22.44 -1.24
N ARG A 123 1.64 22.99 -0.03
CA ARG A 123 2.81 23.78 0.42
C ARG A 123 4.05 22.90 0.55
N TRP A 124 3.95 21.77 1.24
CA TRP A 124 5.07 20.86 1.46
C TRP A 124 5.62 20.28 0.16
N GLU A 125 4.77 19.99 -0.82
CA GLU A 125 5.20 19.56 -2.15
C GLU A 125 5.98 20.67 -2.87
N LYS A 126 5.46 21.91 -2.89
CA LYS A 126 6.16 23.06 -3.48
C LYS A 126 7.52 23.29 -2.83
N ASP A 127 7.57 23.25 -1.50
CA ASP A 127 8.83 23.39 -0.76
C ASP A 127 9.79 22.24 -1.04
N GLY A 128 9.26 21.04 -1.32
CA GLY A 128 10.04 19.86 -1.68
C GLY A 128 10.63 19.92 -3.09
N VAL A 129 9.99 20.64 -4.01
CA VAL A 129 10.42 20.78 -5.42
C VAL A 129 11.41 21.95 -5.60
N ALA A 130 11.40 22.94 -4.74
CA ALA A 130 12.13 24.21 -4.90
C ALA A 130 13.67 24.08 -5.03
N ALA A 131 14.24 22.91 -4.82
CA ALA A 131 15.69 22.68 -4.92
C ALA A 131 16.21 22.47 -6.36
N GLY A 132 15.36 22.44 -7.39
CA GLY A 132 15.78 22.35 -8.80
C GLY A 132 16.33 20.99 -9.25
N GLU A 133 16.31 19.95 -8.40
CA GLU A 133 16.74 18.61 -8.74
C GLU A 133 15.64 17.83 -9.43
N VAL A 134 15.93 17.28 -10.63
CA VAL A 134 15.07 16.32 -11.31
C VAL A 134 15.08 14.99 -10.54
N ARG A 135 13.90 14.47 -10.22
CA ARG A 135 13.75 13.20 -9.49
C ARG A 135 13.45 12.08 -10.46
N GLU A 136 14.40 11.18 -10.61
CA GLU A 136 14.16 9.95 -11.34
C GLU A 136 13.26 9.01 -10.53
N ILE A 137 12.14 8.58 -11.11
CA ILE A 137 11.17 7.68 -10.50
C ILE A 137 10.93 6.42 -11.32
N ILE A 138 10.42 5.39 -10.66
CA ILE A 138 9.94 4.17 -11.32
C ILE A 138 8.43 4.17 -11.22
N GLY A 139 7.78 4.48 -12.34
CA GLY A 139 6.33 4.56 -12.40
C GLY A 139 5.66 3.20 -12.43
N ALA A 140 4.56 3.05 -11.70
CA ALA A 140 3.60 2.00 -11.93
C ALA A 140 2.22 2.60 -12.09
N VAL A 141 1.48 2.09 -13.06
CA VAL A 141 0.13 2.57 -13.41
C VAL A 141 -0.84 1.41 -13.50
N ASP A 142 -2.04 1.67 -13.05
CA ASP A 142 -3.16 0.74 -13.14
C ASP A 142 -4.49 1.49 -12.99
N GLU A 143 -5.59 0.88 -13.39
CA GLU A 143 -6.93 1.41 -13.21
C GLU A 143 -7.70 0.58 -12.18
N THR A 144 -8.50 1.27 -11.36
CA THR A 144 -9.51 0.60 -10.53
C THR A 144 -10.90 1.08 -10.89
N PHE A 145 -11.85 0.13 -10.96
CA PHE A 145 -13.23 0.39 -11.32
C PHE A 145 -14.10 0.27 -10.07
N LEU A 146 -14.62 1.42 -9.64
CA LEU A 146 -15.58 1.53 -8.56
C LEU A 146 -16.91 2.04 -9.14
N GLU A 147 -17.55 3.08 -8.61
CA GLU A 147 -18.65 3.77 -9.32
C GLU A 147 -18.15 4.57 -10.52
N GLN A 148 -16.93 5.03 -10.44
CA GLN A 148 -16.18 5.65 -11.53
C GLN A 148 -14.82 4.95 -11.67
N MET A 149 -14.22 5.08 -12.82
CA MET A 149 -12.85 4.62 -13.04
C MET A 149 -11.87 5.60 -12.39
N ILE A 150 -10.84 5.08 -11.74
CA ILE A 150 -9.77 5.85 -11.12
C ILE A 150 -8.46 5.41 -11.71
N LEU A 151 -7.73 6.36 -12.26
CA LEU A 151 -6.38 6.19 -12.75
C LEU A 151 -5.41 6.38 -11.59
N VAL A 152 -4.54 5.41 -11.34
CA VAL A 152 -3.55 5.44 -10.25
C VAL A 152 -2.15 5.40 -10.83
N PHE A 153 -1.33 6.39 -10.49
CA PHE A 153 0.08 6.45 -10.83
C PHE A 153 0.92 6.60 -9.56
N GLN A 154 1.84 5.67 -9.34
CA GLN A 154 2.67 5.60 -8.13
C GLN A 154 4.14 5.42 -8.48
N ASP A 155 5.04 6.09 -7.76
CA ASP A 155 6.45 5.72 -7.72
C ASP A 155 6.64 4.49 -6.81
N VAL A 156 7.00 3.35 -7.40
CA VAL A 156 7.11 2.09 -6.66
C VAL A 156 8.37 1.98 -5.81
N ARG A 157 9.37 2.84 -6.04
CA ARG A 157 10.59 2.89 -5.24
C ARG A 157 10.36 3.51 -3.87
N THR A 158 9.64 4.63 -3.83
CA THR A 158 9.34 5.37 -2.60
C THR A 158 7.97 5.05 -2.03
N GLY A 159 7.06 4.52 -2.86
CA GLY A 159 5.65 4.33 -2.53
C GLY A 159 4.83 5.62 -2.63
N TYR A 160 5.39 6.71 -3.15
CA TYR A 160 4.69 7.98 -3.32
C TYR A 160 3.65 7.87 -4.43
N ILE A 161 2.39 8.18 -4.10
CA ILE A 161 1.33 8.26 -5.10
C ILE A 161 1.47 9.60 -5.81
N VAL A 162 1.89 9.54 -7.06
CA VAL A 162 2.07 10.72 -7.93
C VAL A 162 0.71 11.32 -8.26
N GLN A 163 -0.24 10.47 -8.66
CA GLN A 163 -1.58 10.91 -9.02
C GLN A 163 -2.62 9.82 -8.78
N GLU A 164 -3.81 10.26 -8.32
CA GLU A 164 -5.05 9.50 -8.36
C GLU A 164 -6.13 10.41 -8.92
N GLU A 165 -6.76 10.04 -10.03
CA GLU A 165 -7.76 10.88 -10.69
C GLU A 165 -8.92 10.05 -11.22
N GLY A 166 -10.14 10.53 -10.99
CA GLY A 166 -11.33 9.97 -11.61
C GLY A 166 -11.37 10.34 -13.09
N ALA A 167 -11.58 9.35 -13.96
CA ALA A 167 -11.61 9.54 -15.40
C ALA A 167 -12.81 8.82 -16.03
N ASP A 168 -13.29 9.34 -17.15
CA ASP A 168 -14.38 8.75 -17.90
C ASP A 168 -13.87 7.67 -18.87
N ASP A 169 -12.61 7.72 -19.25
CA ASP A 169 -11.94 6.76 -20.10
C ASP A 169 -10.46 6.54 -19.69
N ARG A 170 -9.83 5.52 -20.26
CA ARG A 170 -8.42 5.15 -20.04
C ARG A 170 -7.59 5.23 -21.31
N THR A 171 -7.91 6.18 -22.18
CA THR A 171 -7.16 6.40 -23.41
C THR A 171 -5.77 6.96 -23.11
N TYR A 172 -4.87 6.83 -24.08
CA TYR A 172 -3.55 7.46 -24.03
C TYR A 172 -3.63 8.96 -23.73
N THR A 173 -4.56 9.66 -24.40
CA THR A 173 -4.73 11.10 -24.24
C THR A 173 -5.11 11.48 -22.82
N THR A 174 -6.04 10.74 -22.22
CA THR A 174 -6.48 10.94 -20.84
C THR A 174 -5.34 10.68 -19.86
N TRP A 175 -4.64 9.55 -20.00
CA TRP A 175 -3.48 9.23 -19.16
C TRP A 175 -2.39 10.30 -19.26
N LYS A 176 -2.04 10.72 -20.50
CA LYS A 176 -1.01 11.74 -20.72
C LYS A 176 -1.37 13.05 -20.03
N ALA A 177 -2.59 13.54 -20.23
CA ALA A 177 -3.05 14.79 -19.61
C ALA A 177 -2.99 14.77 -18.08
N VAL A 178 -3.38 13.63 -17.46
CA VAL A 178 -3.38 13.45 -16.00
C VAL A 178 -1.97 13.39 -15.43
N VAL A 179 -1.04 12.71 -16.12
CA VAL A 179 0.28 12.38 -15.58
C VAL A 179 1.31 13.48 -15.87
N GLU A 180 1.34 14.04 -17.09
CA GLU A 180 2.36 15.00 -17.54
C GLU A 180 2.41 16.27 -16.69
N ALA A 181 1.24 16.89 -16.45
CA ALA A 181 1.14 18.09 -15.61
C ALA A 181 1.63 17.83 -14.17
N ARG A 182 1.35 16.63 -13.66
CA ARG A 182 1.73 16.27 -12.29
C ARG A 182 3.22 15.96 -12.16
N LEU A 183 3.81 15.26 -13.12
CA LEU A 183 5.26 15.00 -13.15
C LEU A 183 6.05 16.30 -13.26
N THR A 184 5.61 17.21 -14.13
CA THR A 184 6.21 18.56 -14.25
C THR A 184 6.14 19.31 -12.93
N ALA A 185 4.97 19.32 -12.27
CA ALA A 185 4.79 19.99 -10.99
C ALA A 185 5.65 19.41 -9.86
N LEU A 186 6.03 18.12 -9.94
CA LEU A 186 6.88 17.43 -8.96
C LEU A 186 8.37 17.45 -9.34
N GLY A 187 8.75 17.97 -10.51
CA GLY A 187 10.12 17.88 -11.04
C GLY A 187 10.58 16.43 -11.14
N ALA A 188 9.73 15.54 -11.69
CA ALA A 188 9.99 14.11 -11.74
C ALA A 188 10.04 13.61 -13.19
N GLU A 189 11.00 12.72 -13.47
CA GLU A 189 11.14 11.99 -14.73
C GLU A 189 11.02 10.49 -14.50
N VAL A 190 10.37 9.80 -15.44
CA VAL A 190 10.12 8.37 -15.32
C VAL A 190 11.21 7.58 -16.01
N TRP A 191 12.00 6.82 -15.26
CA TRP A 191 13.03 5.96 -15.81
C TRP A 191 12.45 4.79 -16.61
N TYR A 192 11.43 4.12 -16.04
CA TYR A 192 10.60 3.14 -16.73
C TYR A 192 9.22 3.03 -16.09
N LEU A 193 8.25 2.54 -16.87
CA LEU A 193 6.85 2.43 -16.46
C LEU A 193 6.42 0.96 -16.40
N VAL A 194 5.99 0.48 -15.24
CA VAL A 194 5.45 -0.87 -15.03
C VAL A 194 3.93 -0.85 -15.19
N SER A 195 3.40 -1.70 -16.07
CA SER A 195 1.96 -1.80 -16.33
C SER A 195 1.53 -3.19 -16.81
N ASP A 196 0.23 -3.44 -16.93
CA ASP A 196 -0.32 -4.63 -17.59
C ASP A 196 -0.08 -4.64 -19.11
N ARG A 197 0.52 -3.55 -19.64
CA ARG A 197 0.76 -3.33 -21.06
C ARG A 197 -0.51 -3.23 -21.91
N ALA A 198 -1.58 -2.67 -21.39
CA ALA A 198 -2.65 -2.17 -22.22
C ALA A 198 -2.09 -1.17 -23.26
N LYS A 199 -2.66 -1.16 -24.47
CA LYS A 199 -2.13 -0.36 -25.60
C LYS A 199 -1.92 1.11 -25.24
N ALA A 200 -2.86 1.71 -24.48
CA ALA A 200 -2.76 3.09 -24.02
C ALA A 200 -1.56 3.32 -23.09
N LEU A 201 -1.26 2.35 -22.21
CA LEU A 201 -0.16 2.43 -21.25
C LEU A 201 1.21 2.21 -21.92
N ILE A 202 1.28 1.38 -22.96
CA ILE A 202 2.48 1.29 -23.81
C ILE A 202 2.75 2.63 -24.50
N GLN A 203 1.71 3.24 -25.10
CA GLN A 203 1.83 4.55 -25.73
C GLN A 203 2.21 5.64 -24.71
N LEU A 204 1.65 5.59 -23.49
CA LEU A 204 2.02 6.51 -22.42
C LEU A 204 3.52 6.42 -22.12
N ALA A 205 4.06 5.21 -21.94
CA ALA A 205 5.48 5.03 -21.66
C ALA A 205 6.36 5.50 -22.83
N GLU A 206 6.10 4.98 -24.04
CA GLU A 206 7.01 5.12 -25.19
C GLU A 206 6.89 6.49 -25.90
N GLN A 207 5.67 7.06 -25.97
CA GLN A 207 5.40 8.32 -26.70
C GLN A 207 5.08 9.51 -25.77
N GLY A 208 4.58 9.25 -24.58
CA GLY A 208 4.20 10.30 -23.62
C GLY A 208 5.31 10.64 -22.64
N LEU A 209 5.95 9.62 -22.08
CA LEU A 209 6.98 9.75 -21.05
C LEU A 209 8.40 9.44 -21.56
N GLU A 210 8.53 9.01 -22.82
CA GLU A 210 9.81 8.67 -23.48
C GLU A 210 10.64 7.67 -22.65
N CYS A 211 9.98 6.73 -22.00
CA CYS A 211 10.59 5.74 -21.12
C CYS A 211 10.25 4.29 -21.52
N LEU A 212 10.96 3.32 -20.94
CA LEU A 212 10.74 1.91 -21.22
C LEU A 212 9.40 1.42 -20.64
N SER A 213 8.59 0.76 -21.48
CA SER A 213 7.35 0.08 -21.06
C SER A 213 7.66 -1.32 -20.55
N MET A 214 7.56 -1.53 -19.23
CA MET A 214 7.82 -2.80 -18.58
C MET A 214 6.53 -3.56 -18.27
N PRO A 215 6.45 -4.87 -18.63
CA PRO A 215 5.33 -5.69 -18.21
C PRO A 215 5.30 -5.86 -16.69
N ASP A 216 4.10 -5.83 -16.12
CA ASP A 216 3.94 -6.23 -14.72
C ASP A 216 4.07 -7.75 -14.58
N PHE A 217 5.15 -8.18 -13.93
CA PHE A 217 5.42 -9.58 -13.68
C PHE A 217 4.36 -10.24 -12.78
N PHE A 218 3.68 -9.49 -11.91
CA PHE A 218 2.58 -10.02 -11.12
C PHE A 218 1.42 -10.49 -12.03
N HIS A 219 1.02 -9.69 -13.00
CA HIS A 219 -0.01 -10.06 -13.98
C HIS A 219 0.40 -11.27 -14.83
N CYS A 220 1.67 -11.32 -15.27
CA CYS A 220 2.18 -12.48 -15.98
C CYS A 220 2.07 -13.78 -15.15
N MET A 221 2.49 -13.71 -13.89
CA MET A 221 2.41 -14.85 -12.97
C MET A 221 0.96 -15.24 -12.65
N HIS A 222 0.07 -14.26 -12.51
CA HIS A 222 -1.35 -14.50 -12.27
C HIS A 222 -2.03 -15.21 -13.46
N ASP A 223 -1.74 -14.79 -14.69
CA ASP A 223 -2.23 -15.43 -15.90
C ASP A 223 -1.74 -16.90 -15.98
N LEU A 224 -0.48 -17.15 -15.67
CA LEU A 224 0.07 -18.49 -15.60
C LEU A 224 -0.60 -19.33 -14.51
N VAL A 225 -0.74 -18.81 -13.29
CA VAL A 225 -1.39 -19.54 -12.19
C VAL A 225 -2.83 -19.91 -12.57
N LYS A 226 -3.61 -18.96 -13.11
CA LYS A 226 -4.98 -19.22 -13.57
C LYS A 226 -5.07 -20.27 -14.67
N SER A 227 -4.04 -20.41 -15.50
CA SER A 227 -4.07 -21.31 -16.63
C SER A 227 -4.28 -22.77 -16.23
N TYR A 228 -3.58 -23.27 -15.22
CA TYR A 228 -3.61 -24.70 -14.89
C TYR A 228 -3.86 -25.03 -13.42
N ALA A 229 -3.61 -24.12 -12.46
CA ALA A 229 -3.69 -24.42 -11.03
C ALA A 229 -5.07 -24.95 -10.60
N LEU A 230 -6.15 -24.36 -11.14
CA LEU A 230 -7.52 -24.78 -10.83
C LEU A 230 -7.78 -26.20 -11.34
N THR A 231 -7.44 -26.48 -12.60
CA THR A 231 -7.66 -27.80 -13.23
C THR A 231 -6.85 -28.88 -12.53
N ILE A 232 -5.55 -28.62 -12.24
CA ILE A 232 -4.71 -29.55 -11.49
C ILE A 232 -5.28 -29.79 -10.10
N GLY A 233 -5.70 -28.72 -9.40
CA GLY A 233 -6.33 -28.81 -8.07
C GLY A 233 -7.65 -29.62 -8.09
N GLN A 234 -8.45 -29.51 -9.14
CA GLN A 234 -9.64 -30.34 -9.34
C GLN A 234 -9.30 -31.82 -9.54
N ARG A 235 -8.28 -32.12 -10.35
CA ARG A 235 -7.81 -33.50 -10.57
C ARG A 235 -7.31 -34.13 -9.26
N VAL A 236 -6.53 -33.40 -8.46
CA VAL A 236 -6.08 -33.89 -7.13
C VAL A 236 -7.28 -34.21 -6.24
N ARG A 237 -8.26 -33.27 -6.12
CA ARG A 237 -9.45 -33.50 -5.29
C ARG A 237 -10.28 -34.69 -5.78
N GLN A 238 -10.43 -34.84 -7.10
CA GLN A 238 -11.14 -35.97 -7.68
C GLN A 238 -10.45 -37.30 -7.36
N ALA A 239 -9.12 -37.38 -7.54
CA ALA A 239 -8.36 -38.59 -7.19
C ALA A 239 -8.47 -38.91 -5.68
N GLN A 240 -8.40 -37.92 -4.81
CA GLN A 240 -8.58 -38.10 -3.36
C GLN A 240 -9.99 -38.62 -3.03
N HIS A 241 -11.03 -38.10 -3.67
CA HIS A 241 -12.40 -38.56 -3.48
C HIS A 241 -12.59 -40.03 -3.93
N GLU A 242 -12.04 -40.40 -5.09
CA GLU A 242 -12.08 -41.79 -5.59
C GLU A 242 -11.30 -42.76 -4.67
N LEU A 243 -10.17 -42.32 -4.10
CA LEU A 243 -9.43 -43.09 -3.10
C LEU A 243 -10.30 -43.31 -1.85
N THR A 244 -10.94 -42.26 -1.33
CA THR A 244 -11.82 -42.39 -0.14
C THR A 244 -12.95 -43.41 -0.41
N LYS A 245 -13.62 -43.33 -1.57
CA LYS A 245 -14.66 -44.32 -1.93
C LYS A 245 -14.10 -45.76 -2.00
N ALA A 246 -12.91 -45.92 -2.56
CA ALA A 246 -12.27 -47.26 -2.64
C ALA A 246 -11.95 -47.79 -1.24
N GLN A 247 -11.46 -46.94 -0.33
CA GLN A 247 -11.18 -47.28 1.06
C GLN A 247 -12.46 -47.68 1.83
N GLU A 248 -13.55 -46.90 1.66
CA GLU A 248 -14.85 -47.25 2.25
C GLU A 248 -15.38 -48.58 1.74
N THR A 249 -15.20 -48.87 0.44
CA THR A 249 -15.62 -50.14 -0.15
C THR A 249 -14.80 -51.29 0.41
N LEU A 250 -13.48 -51.14 0.56
CA LEU A 250 -12.63 -52.13 1.19
C LEU A 250 -13.05 -52.38 2.65
N ALA A 251 -13.31 -51.29 3.42
CA ALA A 251 -13.75 -51.38 4.81
C ALA A 251 -15.07 -52.17 4.99
N ARG A 252 -16.03 -52.00 4.06
CA ARG A 252 -17.29 -52.77 4.06
C ARG A 252 -17.09 -54.23 3.72
N ARG A 253 -16.06 -54.60 2.93
CA ARG A 253 -15.73 -55.99 2.55
C ARG A 253 -14.91 -56.71 3.62
N HIS A 254 -14.31 -56.00 4.55
CA HIS A 254 -13.63 -56.54 5.74
C HIS A 254 -14.59 -57.09 6.85
N ALA A 255 -15.91 -57.12 6.61
CA ALA A 255 -16.84 -57.77 7.49
C ALA A 255 -16.65 -59.31 7.54
N PRO A 256 -16.88 -59.97 8.67
CA PRO A 256 -16.37 -61.33 8.95
C PRO A 256 -16.86 -62.50 8.05
N HIS A 257 -17.52 -62.23 6.95
CA HIS A 257 -18.08 -63.24 6.03
C HIS A 257 -17.74 -63.03 4.55
N SER A 258 -16.74 -62.23 4.19
CA SER A 258 -16.38 -62.03 2.78
C SER A 258 -15.36 -63.05 2.28
N LEU A 259 -15.62 -63.60 1.10
CA LEU A 259 -14.71 -64.54 0.41
C LEU A 259 -13.39 -63.85 0.00
N ASP A 260 -12.25 -64.48 0.21
CA ASP A 260 -10.85 -64.02 0.03
C ASP A 260 -10.52 -63.29 -1.29
N GLY A 261 -11.17 -63.65 -2.40
CA GLY A 261 -10.93 -63.06 -3.72
C GLY A 261 -11.43 -61.60 -3.87
N SER A 262 -12.54 -61.24 -3.26
CA SER A 262 -13.18 -59.93 -3.34
C SER A 262 -12.41 -58.87 -2.53
N GLU A 263 -11.77 -59.25 -1.43
CA GLU A 263 -10.95 -58.34 -0.64
C GLU A 263 -9.61 -58.02 -1.34
N ARG A 264 -8.97 -59.00 -1.96
CA ARG A 264 -7.75 -58.80 -2.75
C ARG A 264 -7.96 -57.81 -3.90
N GLU A 265 -9.09 -57.95 -4.62
CA GLU A 265 -9.48 -57.03 -5.68
C GLU A 265 -9.71 -55.60 -5.16
N ALA A 266 -10.42 -55.44 -4.02
CA ALA A 266 -10.66 -54.15 -3.42
C ALA A 266 -9.35 -53.48 -2.93
N ARG A 267 -8.40 -54.22 -2.40
CA ARG A 267 -7.07 -53.72 -2.04
C ARG A 267 -6.29 -53.23 -3.28
N ALA A 268 -6.31 -54.00 -4.38
CA ALA A 268 -5.67 -53.58 -5.65
C ALA A 268 -6.27 -52.25 -6.17
N ILE A 269 -7.58 -52.07 -6.05
CA ILE A 269 -8.26 -50.82 -6.42
C ILE A 269 -7.78 -49.65 -5.52
N VAL A 270 -7.68 -49.87 -4.21
CA VAL A 270 -7.19 -48.80 -3.28
C VAL A 270 -5.74 -48.45 -3.64
N GLU A 271 -4.89 -49.38 -3.91
CA GLU A 271 -3.49 -49.17 -4.31
C GLU A 271 -3.41 -48.36 -5.63
N ALA A 272 -4.19 -48.73 -6.64
CA ALA A 272 -4.27 -48.00 -7.91
C ALA A 272 -4.75 -46.58 -7.71
N ARG A 273 -5.77 -46.34 -6.87
CA ARG A 273 -6.27 -44.98 -6.57
C ARG A 273 -5.29 -44.15 -5.75
N GLN A 274 -4.54 -44.79 -4.84
CA GLN A 274 -3.44 -44.13 -4.13
C GLN A 274 -2.34 -43.69 -5.11
N GLY A 275 -1.99 -44.51 -6.08
CA GLY A 275 -1.05 -44.18 -7.17
C GLY A 275 -1.53 -42.96 -7.97
N GLU A 276 -2.84 -42.88 -8.27
CA GLU A 276 -3.42 -41.70 -8.94
C GLU A 276 -3.29 -40.41 -8.12
N VAL A 277 -3.55 -40.48 -6.81
CA VAL A 277 -3.38 -39.32 -5.93
C VAL A 277 -1.94 -38.86 -5.94
N THR A 278 -0.99 -39.79 -5.73
CA THR A 278 0.46 -39.49 -5.76
C THR A 278 0.86 -38.83 -7.08
N ARG A 279 0.43 -39.38 -8.20
CA ARG A 279 0.71 -38.81 -9.54
C ARG A 279 0.22 -37.37 -9.68
N TRP A 280 -1.02 -37.08 -9.28
CA TRP A 280 -1.55 -35.71 -9.42
C TRP A 280 -0.93 -34.73 -8.43
N GLU A 281 -0.48 -35.20 -7.26
CA GLU A 281 0.28 -34.37 -6.32
C GLU A 281 1.69 -34.07 -6.84
N GLU A 282 2.33 -35.00 -7.51
CA GLU A 282 3.60 -34.77 -8.22
C GLU A 282 3.44 -33.73 -9.34
N VAL A 283 2.38 -33.85 -10.16
CA VAL A 283 2.06 -32.88 -11.21
C VAL A 283 1.84 -31.48 -10.60
N ARG A 284 1.10 -31.38 -9.50
CA ARG A 284 0.87 -30.12 -8.77
C ARG A 284 2.19 -29.54 -8.26
N THR A 285 3.06 -30.37 -7.74
CA THR A 285 4.37 -29.96 -7.23
C THR A 285 5.25 -29.47 -8.37
N ALA A 286 5.39 -30.22 -9.44
CA ALA A 286 6.16 -29.84 -10.63
C ALA A 286 5.70 -28.52 -11.23
N TYR A 287 4.38 -28.32 -11.33
CA TYR A 287 3.83 -27.05 -11.81
C TYR A 287 4.18 -25.87 -10.89
N ARG A 288 4.07 -26.03 -9.57
CA ARG A 288 4.47 -25.01 -8.59
C ARG A 288 5.98 -24.73 -8.64
N ASP A 289 6.78 -25.75 -8.93
CA ASP A 289 8.23 -25.61 -9.07
C ASP A 289 8.60 -24.77 -10.29
N HIS A 290 7.95 -25.00 -11.43
CA HIS A 290 8.13 -24.17 -12.61
C HIS A 290 7.73 -22.70 -12.36
N LEU A 291 6.60 -22.45 -11.67
CA LEU A 291 6.21 -21.09 -11.28
C LEU A 291 7.22 -20.44 -10.32
N ALA A 292 7.77 -21.21 -9.39
CA ALA A 292 8.82 -20.71 -8.49
C ALA A 292 10.10 -20.39 -9.27
N THR A 293 10.50 -21.24 -10.23
CA THR A 293 11.65 -21.02 -11.11
C THR A 293 11.50 -19.74 -11.91
N LEU A 294 10.34 -19.47 -12.56
CA LEU A 294 10.09 -18.22 -13.25
C LEU A 294 10.31 -17.01 -12.32
N SER A 295 9.78 -17.10 -11.09
CA SER A 295 9.93 -16.02 -10.12
C SER A 295 11.38 -15.84 -9.65
N LEU A 296 12.17 -16.88 -9.56
CA LEU A 296 13.58 -16.86 -9.14
C LEU A 296 14.55 -16.56 -10.28
N THR A 297 14.09 -16.65 -11.53
CA THR A 297 14.91 -16.34 -12.72
C THR A 297 14.96 -14.84 -12.99
N LEU A 298 13.85 -14.11 -12.83
CA LEU A 298 13.79 -12.68 -13.15
C LEU A 298 14.42 -11.83 -12.04
N HIS A 299 15.74 -11.91 -11.94
CA HIS A 299 16.58 -11.15 -11.04
C HIS A 299 17.89 -10.74 -11.73
N PRO A 300 18.61 -9.69 -11.31
CA PRO A 300 19.89 -9.31 -11.89
C PRO A 300 21.02 -10.29 -11.55
N PHE A 301 20.79 -11.20 -10.61
CA PHE A 301 21.72 -12.23 -10.17
C PHE A 301 21.09 -13.62 -10.27
N ARG A 302 21.87 -14.60 -10.71
CA ARG A 302 21.46 -16.00 -10.74
C ARG A 302 21.35 -16.56 -9.32
N ILE A 303 20.22 -17.18 -8.99
CA ILE A 303 19.97 -17.64 -7.61
C ILE A 303 20.92 -18.75 -7.13
N ALA A 304 21.50 -19.55 -8.05
CA ALA A 304 22.33 -20.69 -7.71
C ALA A 304 23.73 -20.30 -7.18
N ASP A 305 24.33 -19.27 -7.75
CA ASP A 305 25.71 -18.85 -7.48
C ASP A 305 25.89 -17.33 -7.32
N SER A 306 24.78 -16.61 -7.42
CA SER A 306 24.73 -15.13 -7.33
C SER A 306 25.56 -14.41 -8.40
N ALA A 307 25.92 -15.08 -9.50
CA ALA A 307 26.59 -14.45 -10.63
C ALA A 307 25.69 -13.42 -11.32
N PRO A 308 26.24 -12.29 -11.78
CA PRO A 308 25.52 -11.32 -12.62
C PRO A 308 24.87 -11.99 -13.84
N GLN A 309 23.66 -11.58 -14.17
CA GLN A 309 22.92 -12.08 -15.34
C GLN A 309 22.73 -10.96 -16.37
N THR A 310 22.63 -11.37 -17.64
CA THR A 310 22.20 -10.52 -18.77
C THR A 310 20.73 -10.78 -19.10
N SER A 311 20.10 -9.83 -19.79
CA SER A 311 18.73 -10.00 -20.28
C SER A 311 18.59 -11.26 -21.17
N ALA A 312 19.58 -11.55 -22.01
CA ALA A 312 19.58 -12.72 -22.88
C ALA A 312 19.56 -14.04 -22.07
N GLN A 313 20.35 -14.14 -21.00
CA GLN A 313 20.38 -15.31 -20.13
C GLN A 313 19.02 -15.49 -19.42
N VAL A 314 18.47 -14.41 -18.89
CA VAL A 314 17.17 -14.41 -18.22
C VAL A 314 16.04 -14.79 -19.19
N ALA A 315 16.03 -14.21 -20.41
CA ALA A 315 15.04 -14.51 -21.43
C ALA A 315 15.05 -16.00 -21.80
N ASN A 316 16.24 -16.58 -22.04
CA ASN A 316 16.39 -17.99 -22.38
C ASN A 316 15.88 -18.92 -21.25
N GLN A 317 16.18 -18.60 -19.98
CA GLN A 317 15.71 -19.40 -18.85
C GLN A 317 14.20 -19.30 -18.64
N LEU A 318 13.62 -18.08 -18.80
CA LEU A 318 12.17 -17.88 -18.73
C LEU A 318 11.47 -18.65 -19.85
N GLN A 319 11.99 -18.60 -21.08
CA GLN A 319 11.44 -19.30 -22.22
C GLN A 319 11.48 -20.83 -22.02
N ALA A 320 12.61 -21.37 -21.61
CA ALA A 320 12.77 -22.80 -21.31
C ALA A 320 11.78 -23.27 -20.21
N THR A 321 11.56 -22.44 -19.19
CA THR A 321 10.60 -22.78 -18.12
C THR A 321 9.16 -22.74 -18.63
N LEU A 322 8.79 -21.80 -19.50
CA LEU A 322 7.47 -21.76 -20.15
C LEU A 322 7.25 -22.95 -21.08
N GLU A 323 8.29 -23.42 -21.75
CA GLU A 323 8.26 -24.65 -22.54
C GLU A 323 8.04 -25.88 -21.66
N ALA A 324 8.74 -25.98 -20.52
CA ALA A 324 8.55 -27.07 -19.55
C ALA A 324 7.10 -27.09 -18.99
N ILE A 325 6.49 -25.94 -18.70
CA ILE A 325 5.07 -25.83 -18.30
C ILE A 325 4.16 -26.35 -19.42
N THR A 326 4.44 -25.99 -20.67
CA THR A 326 3.65 -26.45 -21.82
C THR A 326 3.76 -27.95 -22.00
N ALA A 327 4.97 -28.51 -21.91
CA ALA A 327 5.21 -29.93 -22.00
C ALA A 327 4.55 -30.73 -20.85
N LEU A 328 4.56 -30.17 -19.63
CA LEU A 328 3.83 -30.76 -18.49
C LEU A 328 2.32 -30.80 -18.77
N ALA A 329 1.74 -29.68 -19.26
CA ALA A 329 0.32 -29.60 -19.59
C ALA A 329 -0.08 -30.60 -20.69
N GLN A 330 0.73 -30.72 -21.74
CA GLN A 330 0.50 -31.67 -22.84
C GLN A 330 0.58 -33.14 -22.35
N ARG A 331 1.61 -33.50 -21.60
CA ARG A 331 1.75 -34.86 -21.03
C ARG A 331 0.60 -35.27 -20.13
N GLN A 332 0.01 -34.30 -19.41
CA GLN A 332 -1.11 -34.54 -18.51
C GLN A 332 -2.48 -34.27 -19.16
N GLN A 333 -2.52 -34.04 -20.48
CA GLN A 333 -3.73 -33.75 -21.23
C GLN A 333 -4.60 -32.65 -20.59
N LEU A 334 -3.94 -31.61 -20.07
CA LEU A 334 -4.63 -30.45 -19.51
C LEU A 334 -5.21 -29.59 -20.65
N PRO A 335 -6.33 -28.89 -20.42
CA PRO A 335 -6.92 -27.99 -21.42
C PRO A 335 -5.89 -26.98 -21.94
N ALA A 336 -5.80 -26.81 -23.25
CA ALA A 336 -4.90 -25.83 -23.84
C ALA A 336 -5.26 -24.40 -23.41
N ARG A 337 -4.25 -23.63 -23.00
CA ARG A 337 -4.36 -22.22 -22.58
C ARG A 337 -3.46 -21.34 -23.45
N TYR A 338 -3.65 -21.44 -24.77
CA TYR A 338 -2.79 -20.81 -25.77
C TYR A 338 -2.68 -19.30 -25.58
N ASP A 339 -3.78 -18.60 -25.28
CA ASP A 339 -3.79 -17.14 -25.19
C ASP A 339 -2.93 -16.62 -24.03
N ALA A 340 -3.09 -17.19 -22.83
CA ALA A 340 -2.33 -16.80 -21.65
C ALA A 340 -0.83 -17.10 -21.83
N MET A 341 -0.50 -18.32 -22.29
CA MET A 341 0.89 -18.72 -22.53
C MET A 341 1.55 -17.88 -23.63
N THR A 342 0.83 -17.60 -24.72
CA THR A 342 1.31 -16.76 -25.82
C THR A 342 1.53 -15.32 -25.38
N LYS A 343 0.60 -14.76 -24.58
CA LYS A 343 0.70 -13.42 -24.00
C LYS A 343 1.98 -13.30 -23.15
N VAL A 344 2.20 -14.24 -22.23
CA VAL A 344 3.39 -14.21 -21.36
C VAL A 344 4.67 -14.40 -22.16
N ARG A 345 4.71 -15.32 -23.14
CA ARG A 345 5.89 -15.51 -24.01
C ARG A 345 6.25 -14.23 -24.78
N LYS A 346 5.28 -13.50 -25.30
CA LYS A 346 5.50 -12.22 -25.97
C LYS A 346 6.09 -11.14 -25.06
N GLN A 347 5.88 -11.27 -23.74
CA GLN A 347 6.38 -10.30 -22.75
C GLN A 347 7.78 -10.65 -22.23
N VAL A 348 8.28 -11.87 -22.45
CA VAL A 348 9.59 -12.33 -21.95
C VAL A 348 10.74 -11.39 -22.33
N PRO A 349 10.88 -10.92 -23.58
CA PRO A 349 11.98 -10.01 -23.92
C PRO A 349 11.95 -8.70 -23.11
N ALA A 350 10.76 -8.09 -22.97
CA ALA A 350 10.60 -6.86 -22.21
C ALA A 350 10.83 -7.08 -20.70
N LEU A 351 10.35 -8.20 -20.12
CA LEU A 351 10.66 -8.57 -18.73
C LEU A 351 12.17 -8.71 -18.50
N ALA A 352 12.85 -9.40 -19.40
CA ALA A 352 14.29 -9.64 -19.31
C ALA A 352 15.10 -8.34 -19.47
N ALA A 353 14.65 -7.41 -20.33
CA ALA A 353 15.31 -6.14 -20.57
C ALA A 353 15.49 -5.30 -19.28
N LEU A 354 14.65 -5.51 -18.27
CA LEU A 354 14.80 -4.87 -16.95
C LEU A 354 16.17 -5.16 -16.32
N VAL A 355 16.73 -6.34 -16.56
CA VAL A 355 18.02 -6.73 -16.00
C VAL A 355 19.15 -5.88 -16.58
N ASP A 356 19.19 -5.72 -17.90
CA ASP A 356 20.22 -4.89 -18.56
C ASP A 356 20.03 -3.41 -18.23
N LEU A 357 18.77 -2.92 -18.18
CA LEU A 357 18.47 -1.56 -17.75
C LEU A 357 18.98 -1.28 -16.33
N TRP A 358 18.75 -2.22 -15.41
CA TRP A 358 19.23 -2.09 -14.03
C TRP A 358 20.76 -2.05 -13.96
N TRP A 359 21.45 -2.95 -14.69
CA TRP A 359 22.90 -2.96 -14.78
C TRP A 359 23.44 -1.67 -15.40
N GLN A 360 22.78 -1.15 -16.44
CA GLN A 360 23.13 0.14 -17.01
C GLN A 360 23.10 1.25 -15.95
N GLY A 361 22.03 1.34 -15.14
CA GLY A 361 21.95 2.31 -14.05
C GLY A 361 23.03 2.12 -13.00
N VAL A 362 23.37 0.87 -12.64
CA VAL A 362 24.50 0.55 -11.74
C VAL A 362 25.82 1.08 -12.30
N HIS A 363 26.10 0.80 -13.56
CA HIS A 363 27.36 1.20 -14.18
C HIS A 363 27.46 2.73 -14.36
N GLN A 364 26.36 3.40 -14.71
CA GLN A 364 26.31 4.87 -14.79
C GLN A 364 26.63 5.54 -13.44
N ASP A 365 26.14 5.00 -12.33
CA ASP A 365 26.42 5.56 -11.00
C ASP A 365 27.88 5.46 -10.61
N VAL A 366 28.54 4.35 -10.95
CA VAL A 366 29.94 4.11 -10.54
C VAL A 366 30.96 4.62 -11.54
N GLU A 367 30.54 5.03 -12.74
CA GLU A 367 31.43 5.56 -13.76
C GLU A 367 32.23 6.79 -13.30
N PRO A 368 31.61 7.80 -12.64
CA PRO A 368 32.33 8.97 -12.12
C PRO A 368 33.39 8.63 -11.06
N CYS A 369 33.26 7.48 -10.39
CA CYS A 369 34.20 7.05 -9.36
C CYS A 369 35.53 6.51 -9.91
N VAL A 370 35.66 6.34 -11.24
CA VAL A 370 36.85 5.82 -11.95
C VAL A 370 37.43 4.59 -11.26
N LEU A 371 36.58 3.61 -10.95
CA LEU A 371 36.96 2.41 -10.22
C LEU A 371 37.94 1.54 -11.02
N SER A 372 38.97 1.01 -10.36
CA SER A 372 39.82 -0.02 -10.96
C SER A 372 39.01 -1.30 -11.26
N PRO A 373 39.44 -2.15 -12.20
CA PRO A 373 38.73 -3.40 -12.53
C PRO A 373 38.45 -4.28 -11.30
N ARG A 374 39.37 -4.35 -10.36
CA ARG A 374 39.22 -5.11 -9.11
C ARG A 374 38.12 -4.55 -8.20
N TRP A 375 37.98 -3.21 -8.13
CA TRP A 375 36.91 -2.57 -7.35
C TRP A 375 35.56 -2.76 -8.04
N ARG A 376 35.50 -2.64 -9.36
CA ARG A 376 34.28 -2.89 -10.12
C ARG A 376 33.82 -4.32 -9.94
N GLN A 377 34.72 -5.30 -10.01
CA GLN A 377 34.39 -6.70 -9.75
C GLN A 377 33.87 -6.90 -8.31
N TRP A 378 34.47 -6.27 -7.31
CA TRP A 378 33.96 -6.32 -5.94
C TRP A 378 32.54 -5.74 -5.82
N VAL A 379 32.25 -4.64 -6.49
CA VAL A 379 30.90 -4.07 -6.53
C VAL A 379 29.92 -5.06 -7.15
N ASP A 380 30.21 -5.59 -8.33
CA ASP A 380 29.29 -6.39 -9.13
C ASP A 380 29.10 -7.82 -8.58
N GLU A 381 30.14 -8.43 -8.03
CA GLU A 381 30.13 -9.84 -7.64
C GLU A 381 30.06 -10.07 -6.12
N CYS A 382 30.34 -9.05 -5.29
CA CYS A 382 30.35 -9.20 -3.82
C CYS A 382 29.36 -8.28 -3.13
N LEU A 383 29.47 -6.95 -3.35
CA LEU A 383 28.63 -5.97 -2.64
C LEU A 383 27.17 -6.04 -3.06
N LEU A 384 26.91 -5.88 -4.36
CA LEU A 384 25.54 -5.83 -4.90
C LEU A 384 24.76 -7.11 -4.65
N PRO A 385 25.26 -8.34 -4.93
CA PRO A 385 24.47 -9.55 -4.68
C PRO A 385 24.19 -9.77 -3.19
N MET A 386 25.11 -9.41 -2.29
CA MET A 386 24.91 -9.51 -0.85
C MET A 386 23.76 -8.60 -0.40
N VAL A 387 23.77 -7.33 -0.79
CA VAL A 387 22.72 -6.36 -0.43
C VAL A 387 21.39 -6.74 -1.11
N TYR A 388 21.46 -7.16 -2.37
CA TYR A 388 20.29 -7.54 -3.17
C TYR A 388 19.52 -8.71 -2.54
N TRP A 389 20.18 -9.82 -2.28
CA TRP A 389 19.52 -11.00 -1.70
C TRP A 389 19.03 -10.73 -0.28
N GLY A 390 19.78 -9.98 0.52
CA GLY A 390 19.33 -9.54 1.84
C GLY A 390 18.02 -8.78 1.78
N HIS A 391 17.91 -7.83 0.86
CA HIS A 391 16.67 -7.08 0.63
C HIS A 391 15.52 -7.97 0.12
N GLN A 392 15.78 -8.89 -0.82
CA GLN A 392 14.73 -9.79 -1.33
C GLN A 392 14.19 -10.73 -0.24
N VAL A 393 15.02 -11.20 0.67
CA VAL A 393 14.62 -12.01 1.84
C VAL A 393 13.61 -11.27 2.70
N THR A 394 13.80 -9.97 2.97
CA THR A 394 12.87 -9.19 3.80
C THR A 394 11.51 -9.00 3.14
N ARG A 395 11.46 -8.89 1.81
CA ARG A 395 10.22 -8.67 1.05
C ARG A 395 9.46 -9.94 0.71
N THR A 396 10.11 -11.10 0.73
CA THR A 396 9.52 -12.37 0.26
C THR A 396 8.70 -13.05 1.34
N ARG A 397 7.38 -13.17 1.13
CA ARG A 397 6.44 -13.86 2.05
C ARG A 397 6.39 -15.38 1.84
N CYS A 398 6.61 -15.86 0.62
CA CYS A 398 6.57 -17.29 0.32
C CYS A 398 7.74 -18.01 1.00
N ARG A 399 7.45 -18.89 1.96
CA ARG A 399 8.44 -19.61 2.79
C ARG A 399 9.51 -20.32 1.94
N ARG A 400 9.09 -21.03 0.88
CA ARG A 400 10.02 -21.79 0.02
C ARG A 400 10.99 -20.86 -0.73
N ARG A 401 10.47 -19.84 -1.43
CA ARG A 401 11.33 -18.86 -2.14
C ARG A 401 12.22 -18.10 -1.18
N LYS A 402 11.70 -17.75 -0.01
CA LYS A 402 12.46 -17.07 1.05
C LYS A 402 13.65 -17.92 1.51
N ALA A 403 13.46 -19.23 1.72
CA ALA A 403 14.54 -20.13 2.12
C ALA A 403 15.66 -20.20 1.05
N THR A 404 15.29 -20.29 -0.23
CA THR A 404 16.27 -20.27 -1.34
C THR A 404 17.05 -18.95 -1.39
N MET A 405 16.37 -17.81 -1.24
CA MET A 405 17.03 -16.50 -1.19
C MET A 405 17.88 -16.30 0.07
N GLN A 406 17.48 -16.87 1.21
CA GLN A 406 18.29 -16.87 2.44
C GLN A 406 19.60 -17.64 2.27
N ALA A 407 19.58 -18.78 1.57
CA ALA A 407 20.79 -19.54 1.27
C ALA A 407 21.73 -18.74 0.36
N ALA A 408 21.21 -18.10 -0.70
CA ALA A 408 21.99 -17.23 -1.58
C ALA A 408 22.57 -16.02 -0.80
N TRP A 409 21.77 -15.39 0.06
CA TRP A 409 22.23 -14.29 0.91
C TRP A 409 23.33 -14.71 1.88
N ALA A 410 23.19 -15.87 2.53
CA ALA A 410 24.21 -16.36 3.46
C ALA A 410 25.55 -16.61 2.75
N ALA A 411 25.51 -17.20 1.55
CA ALA A 411 26.70 -17.45 0.74
C ALA A 411 27.37 -16.14 0.29
N THR A 412 26.59 -15.18 -0.23
CA THR A 412 27.12 -13.87 -0.66
C THR A 412 27.62 -13.03 0.51
N ARG A 413 26.99 -13.12 1.67
CA ARG A 413 27.46 -12.45 2.89
C ARG A 413 28.81 -12.98 3.34
N ALA A 414 28.99 -14.30 3.36
CA ALA A 414 30.28 -14.91 3.71
C ALA A 414 31.38 -14.50 2.74
N ALA A 415 31.10 -14.50 1.43
CA ALA A 415 32.05 -14.05 0.40
C ALA A 415 32.39 -12.54 0.56
N PHE A 416 31.40 -11.71 0.84
CA PHE A 416 31.59 -10.28 1.08
C PHE A 416 32.46 -10.00 2.31
N ASP A 417 32.18 -10.66 3.44
CA ASP A 417 32.92 -10.48 4.70
C ASP A 417 34.40 -10.94 4.59
N GLN A 418 34.67 -11.95 3.74
CA GLN A 418 36.03 -12.48 3.50
C GLN A 418 36.81 -11.71 2.42
N HIS A 419 36.16 -10.85 1.64
CA HIS A 419 36.81 -10.18 0.52
C HIS A 419 37.80 -9.12 0.98
N ALA A 420 39.01 -9.11 0.38
CA ALA A 420 40.12 -8.23 0.80
C ALA A 420 39.79 -6.72 0.73
N ILE A 421 38.93 -6.29 -0.20
CA ILE A 421 38.48 -4.89 -0.26
C ILE A 421 37.58 -4.60 0.95
N THR A 422 36.60 -5.44 1.25
CA THR A 422 35.70 -5.29 2.39
C THR A 422 36.48 -5.13 3.70
N GLN A 423 37.50 -5.98 3.91
CA GLN A 423 38.32 -5.96 5.14
C GLN A 423 39.20 -4.73 5.28
N ARG A 424 39.48 -4.02 4.19
CA ARG A 424 40.32 -2.79 4.19
C ARG A 424 39.51 -1.50 4.33
N LEU A 425 38.23 -1.54 4.09
CA LEU A 425 37.37 -0.37 4.19
C LEU A 425 37.05 -0.02 5.64
N THR A 426 37.00 1.29 5.92
CA THR A 426 36.48 1.75 7.21
C THR A 426 34.98 1.49 7.31
N PRO A 427 34.41 1.32 8.52
CA PRO A 427 33.00 1.09 8.71
C PRO A 427 32.11 2.15 8.04
N ASP A 428 32.49 3.42 8.07
CA ASP A 428 31.72 4.53 7.50
C ASP A 428 31.67 4.44 5.98
N VAL A 429 32.79 4.25 5.30
CA VAL A 429 32.86 4.09 3.84
C VAL A 429 32.11 2.83 3.41
N LEU A 430 32.20 1.76 4.20
CA LEU A 430 31.46 0.53 3.93
C LEU A 430 29.94 0.75 4.03
N ALA A 431 29.51 1.53 5.03
CA ALA A 431 28.09 1.88 5.21
C ALA A 431 27.56 2.74 4.03
N GLU A 432 28.37 3.67 3.51
CA GLU A 432 28.02 4.47 2.33
C GLU A 432 27.83 3.58 1.08
N TRP A 433 28.76 2.66 0.82
CA TRP A 433 28.65 1.70 -0.27
C TRP A 433 27.42 0.80 -0.14
N GLN A 434 27.13 0.31 1.07
CA GLN A 434 25.95 -0.52 1.33
C GLN A 434 24.65 0.30 1.17
N ALA A 435 24.62 1.56 1.59
CA ALA A 435 23.48 2.45 1.42
C ALA A 435 23.19 2.70 -0.08
N TRP A 436 24.23 3.00 -0.88
CA TRP A 436 24.10 3.12 -2.34
C TRP A 436 23.59 1.81 -2.97
N ALA A 437 24.21 0.67 -2.65
CA ALA A 437 23.82 -0.63 -3.16
C ALA A 437 22.35 -0.97 -2.82
N LEU A 438 21.90 -0.57 -1.62
CA LEU A 438 20.49 -0.73 -1.23
C LEU A 438 19.54 0.16 -2.06
N GLN A 439 19.93 1.38 -2.39
CA GLN A 439 19.14 2.24 -3.27
C GLN A 439 19.04 1.63 -4.67
N ARG A 440 20.15 1.12 -5.24
CA ARG A 440 20.14 0.41 -6.54
C ARG A 440 19.32 -0.87 -6.47
N THR A 441 19.40 -1.62 -5.39
CA THR A 441 18.54 -2.81 -5.17
C THR A 441 17.05 -2.44 -5.18
N LYS A 442 16.67 -1.34 -4.53
CA LYS A 442 15.29 -0.83 -4.52
C LYS A 442 14.82 -0.35 -5.91
N ALA A 443 15.73 -0.01 -6.80
CA ALA A 443 15.43 0.38 -8.16
C ALA A 443 15.10 -0.81 -9.10
N PHE A 444 15.32 -2.06 -8.69
CA PHE A 444 14.88 -3.23 -9.44
C PHE A 444 13.41 -3.57 -9.10
N GLN A 445 12.48 -2.93 -9.80
CA GLN A 445 11.03 -3.12 -9.59
C GLN A 445 10.40 -3.83 -10.80
N ARG A 446 9.89 -5.02 -10.60
CA ARG A 446 9.32 -5.89 -11.65
C ARG A 446 7.81 -6.07 -11.55
N THR A 447 7.16 -5.40 -10.61
CA THR A 447 5.73 -5.54 -10.37
C THR A 447 5.10 -4.23 -9.95
N SER A 448 3.84 -4.03 -10.33
CA SER A 448 2.97 -2.95 -9.87
C SER A 448 2.21 -3.29 -8.57
N SER A 449 2.66 -4.29 -7.82
CA SER A 449 1.94 -4.77 -6.62
C SER A 449 1.66 -3.69 -5.56
N ALA A 450 2.38 -2.58 -5.56
CA ALA A 450 2.10 -1.43 -4.72
C ALA A 450 0.80 -0.72 -5.16
N VAL A 451 0.60 -0.56 -6.47
CA VAL A 451 -0.63 0.01 -7.05
C VAL A 451 -1.82 -0.92 -6.79
N GLU A 452 -1.64 -2.24 -6.95
CA GLU A 452 -2.67 -3.22 -6.59
C GLU A 452 -3.09 -3.12 -5.11
N GLY A 453 -2.12 -2.95 -4.22
CA GLY A 453 -2.39 -2.69 -2.80
C GLY A 453 -3.18 -1.40 -2.57
N ARG A 454 -2.89 -0.36 -3.37
CA ARG A 454 -3.63 0.89 -3.34
C ARG A 454 -5.06 0.74 -3.87
N ASN A 455 -5.23 0.03 -4.98
CA ASN A 455 -6.54 -0.29 -5.55
C ASN A 455 -7.42 -1.05 -4.55
N GLY A 456 -6.84 -2.03 -3.83
CA GLY A 456 -7.51 -2.74 -2.75
C GLY A 456 -7.96 -1.83 -1.60
N TYR A 457 -7.12 -0.86 -1.20
CA TYR A 457 -7.49 0.15 -0.20
C TYR A 457 -8.64 1.04 -0.67
N LEU A 458 -8.59 1.55 -1.90
CA LEU A 458 -9.65 2.37 -2.48
C LEU A 458 -10.98 1.60 -2.54
N SER A 459 -10.94 0.34 -2.96
CA SER A 459 -12.10 -0.54 -2.98
C SER A 459 -12.70 -0.73 -1.58
N GLN A 460 -11.88 -0.99 -0.57
CA GLN A 460 -12.34 -1.10 0.82
C GLN A 460 -13.00 0.18 1.31
N MET A 461 -12.39 1.34 1.03
CA MET A 461 -12.94 2.64 1.44
C MET A 461 -14.25 2.97 0.72
N HIS A 462 -14.36 2.60 -0.56
CA HIS A 462 -15.60 2.73 -1.33
C HIS A 462 -16.74 1.92 -0.69
N HIS A 463 -16.51 0.65 -0.36
CA HIS A 463 -17.50 -0.19 0.30
C HIS A 463 -17.91 0.32 1.69
N ASN A 464 -16.96 0.87 2.45
CA ASN A 464 -17.23 1.40 3.78
C ASN A 464 -18.07 2.69 3.76
N GLN A 465 -17.95 3.51 2.70
CA GLN A 465 -18.57 4.84 2.63
C GLN A 465 -19.72 4.96 1.61
N ARG A 466 -20.13 3.88 0.97
CA ARG A 466 -21.18 3.89 -0.07
C ARG A 466 -20.96 4.96 -1.14
N GLY A 467 -19.78 4.93 -1.75
CA GLY A 467 -19.36 5.89 -2.77
C GLY A 467 -18.17 6.74 -2.35
N LEU A 468 -17.56 7.40 -3.34
CA LEU A 468 -16.33 8.15 -3.14
C LEU A 468 -16.50 9.57 -3.68
N PRO A 469 -16.64 10.58 -2.83
CA PRO A 469 -16.59 11.98 -3.27
C PRO A 469 -15.23 12.28 -3.94
N ARG A 470 -15.22 12.92 -5.12
CA ARG A 470 -14.00 13.22 -5.90
C ARG A 470 -12.89 13.88 -5.05
N ARG A 471 -13.26 14.78 -4.15
CA ARG A 471 -12.33 15.46 -3.24
C ARG A 471 -11.65 14.46 -2.27
N ARG A 472 -12.32 13.40 -1.86
CA ARG A 472 -11.85 12.44 -0.85
C ARG A 472 -10.66 11.61 -1.35
N TYR A 473 -10.55 11.32 -2.63
CA TYR A 473 -9.37 10.64 -3.20
C TYR A 473 -8.11 11.42 -2.92
N LYS A 474 -8.11 12.74 -3.24
CA LYS A 474 -6.95 13.61 -3.03
C LYS A 474 -6.54 13.66 -1.55
N VAL A 475 -7.52 13.67 -0.64
CA VAL A 475 -7.24 13.62 0.80
C VAL A 475 -6.59 12.28 1.19
N TRP A 476 -7.08 11.16 0.68
CA TRP A 476 -6.48 9.86 0.95
C TRP A 476 -5.10 9.70 0.34
N THR A 477 -4.85 10.28 -0.82
CA THR A 477 -3.50 10.36 -1.42
C THR A 477 -2.55 11.11 -0.48
N ILE A 478 -2.99 12.25 0.07
CA ILE A 478 -2.19 13.04 1.01
C ILE A 478 -1.89 12.26 2.29
N VAL A 479 -2.91 11.65 2.89
CA VAL A 479 -2.72 10.81 4.09
C VAL A 479 -1.76 9.66 3.80
N HIS A 480 -1.86 9.01 2.64
CA HIS A 480 -0.91 7.97 2.24
C HIS A 480 0.51 8.53 2.12
N ASN A 481 0.67 9.63 1.41
CA ASN A 481 2.00 10.18 1.12
C ASN A 481 2.70 10.75 2.35
N PHE A 482 1.98 11.44 3.23
CA PHE A 482 2.58 12.22 4.32
C PHE A 482 2.38 11.65 5.73
N ASP A 483 1.49 10.65 5.93
CA ASP A 483 1.19 10.12 7.27
C ASP A 483 1.33 8.59 7.38
N CYS A 484 1.30 7.82 6.27
CA CYS A 484 1.54 6.39 6.33
C CYS A 484 3.04 6.11 6.50
N ARG A 485 3.44 5.65 7.70
CA ARG A 485 4.84 5.37 8.03
C ARG A 485 5.20 3.91 7.75
N ALA A 486 6.38 3.71 7.17
CA ALA A 486 7.02 2.41 7.08
C ALA A 486 7.64 2.00 8.44
N ALA A 487 8.16 0.77 8.54
CA ALA A 487 8.78 0.26 9.76
C ALA A 487 10.01 1.08 10.23
N ASP A 488 10.68 1.76 9.29
CA ASP A 488 11.80 2.68 9.55
C ASP A 488 11.35 4.10 9.97
N GLY A 489 10.04 4.32 10.14
CA GLY A 489 9.47 5.62 10.51
C GLY A 489 9.31 6.60 9.34
N THR A 490 9.79 6.28 8.14
CA THR A 490 9.70 7.17 6.97
C THR A 490 8.31 7.12 6.31
N THR A 491 7.90 8.23 5.70
CA THR A 491 6.70 8.30 4.87
C THR A 491 7.06 8.22 3.38
N PRO A 492 6.13 7.87 2.47
CA PRO A 492 6.37 7.96 1.04
C PRO A 492 6.90 9.33 0.60
N ALA A 493 6.32 10.42 1.10
CA ALA A 493 6.77 11.78 0.80
C ALA A 493 8.20 12.03 1.29
N SER A 494 8.55 11.59 2.52
CA SER A 494 9.91 11.79 3.03
C SER A 494 10.97 11.06 2.19
N ARG A 495 10.64 9.88 1.66
CA ARG A 495 11.52 9.14 0.75
C ARG A 495 11.59 9.78 -0.65
N PHE A 496 10.45 10.27 -1.16
CA PHE A 496 10.36 10.90 -2.49
C PHE A 496 11.12 12.23 -2.54
N PHE A 497 10.90 13.09 -1.55
CA PHE A 497 11.54 14.40 -1.46
C PHE A 497 12.89 14.39 -0.73
N GLN A 498 13.33 13.22 -0.23
CA GLN A 498 14.57 13.03 0.54
C GLN A 498 14.72 14.02 1.72
N ARG A 499 13.57 14.32 2.35
CA ARG A 499 13.50 15.24 3.49
C ARG A 499 12.48 14.81 4.52
N THR A 500 12.64 15.27 5.75
CA THR A 500 11.64 15.05 6.81
C THR A 500 10.51 16.09 6.70
N PHE A 501 9.31 15.66 7.00
CA PHE A 501 8.14 16.53 7.13
C PHE A 501 7.63 16.49 8.58
N PRO A 502 7.04 17.60 9.07
CA PRO A 502 6.34 17.60 10.36
C PRO A 502 5.24 16.52 10.40
N ASP A 503 4.74 16.22 11.60
CA ASP A 503 3.56 15.36 11.72
C ASP A 503 2.36 16.01 11.05
N LEU A 504 1.73 15.29 10.10
CA LEU A 504 0.64 15.83 9.29
C LEU A 504 -0.57 16.18 10.14
N PHE A 505 -0.93 15.33 11.12
CA PHE A 505 -2.07 15.58 12.00
C PHE A 505 -1.86 16.83 12.85
N GLU A 506 -0.68 16.98 13.46
CA GLU A 506 -0.36 18.17 14.29
C GLU A 506 -0.33 19.45 13.45
N ALA A 507 0.25 19.40 12.26
CA ALA A 507 0.28 20.55 11.35
C ALA A 507 -1.12 21.02 10.91
N VAL A 508 -2.05 20.08 10.75
CA VAL A 508 -3.43 20.39 10.35
C VAL A 508 -4.29 20.79 11.56
N LEU A 509 -4.10 20.13 12.71
CA LEU A 509 -4.80 20.47 13.94
C LEU A 509 -4.57 21.94 14.34
N SER A 510 -3.36 22.43 14.16
CA SER A 510 -3.00 23.84 14.47
C SER A 510 -3.75 24.88 13.61
N GLN A 511 -4.35 24.47 12.49
CA GLN A 511 -5.10 25.35 11.58
C GLN A 511 -6.61 25.35 11.85
N ILE A 512 -7.09 24.47 12.74
CA ILE A 512 -8.51 24.39 13.09
C ILE A 512 -8.76 25.16 14.38
N GLU A 513 -9.36 26.34 14.26
CA GLU A 513 -9.53 27.27 15.39
C GLU A 513 -10.79 26.99 16.23
N ASP A 514 -11.91 26.66 15.58
CA ASP A 514 -13.21 26.57 16.22
C ASP A 514 -13.96 25.25 15.93
N LEU A 515 -14.61 24.74 16.96
CA LEU A 515 -15.57 23.63 16.85
C LEU A 515 -17.00 24.18 16.63
N PRO A 516 -17.88 23.39 15.96
CA PRO A 516 -19.26 23.78 15.77
C PRO A 516 -20.00 23.90 17.11
N GLN A 517 -20.87 24.86 17.21
CA GLN A 517 -21.65 25.11 18.43
C GLN A 517 -22.71 24.02 18.68
N PRO A 518 -23.00 23.68 19.94
CA PRO A 518 -24.13 22.82 20.28
C PRO A 518 -25.45 23.38 19.75
N ARG A 519 -26.31 22.51 19.21
CA ARG A 519 -27.66 22.92 18.78
C ARG A 519 -28.48 23.43 19.95
N ARG A 520 -29.15 24.57 19.79
CA ARG A 520 -30.22 25.02 20.71
C ARG A 520 -31.35 23.99 20.64
N ARG A 521 -31.73 23.35 21.76
CA ARG A 521 -33.03 22.68 21.85
C ARG A 521 -34.11 23.78 21.69
N LYS A 522 -34.97 23.66 20.66
CA LYS A 522 -36.25 24.38 20.68
C LYS A 522 -36.98 23.93 21.96
N HIS A 523 -37.48 24.89 22.75
CA HIS A 523 -38.36 24.57 23.86
C HIS A 523 -39.49 23.67 23.31
N GLN A 524 -39.57 22.45 23.74
CA GLN A 524 -40.85 21.72 23.68
C GLN A 524 -41.74 22.48 24.70
N VAL A 525 -42.71 23.23 24.15
CA VAL A 525 -43.84 23.69 24.94
C VAL A 525 -44.46 22.40 25.47
N ALA A 526 -44.41 22.20 26.78
CA ALA A 526 -45.14 21.15 27.42
C ALA A 526 -46.62 21.40 27.13
N LEU A 527 -47.21 20.61 26.26
CA LEU A 527 -48.65 20.50 26.15
C LEU A 527 -49.10 19.83 27.46
N THR A 528 -49.45 20.68 28.44
CA THR A 528 -50.26 20.25 29.58
C THR A 528 -51.65 19.90 29.06
N HIS A 529 -51.94 18.59 28.99
CA HIS A 529 -53.30 18.09 28.99
C HIS A 529 -53.66 17.66 30.41
#